data_07165fdd87f8a9c6f94199be4d5a43e5
#
_entry.id   07165fdd87f8a9c6f94199be4d5a43e5
#
_cell.length_a   1.000
_cell.length_b   1.000
_cell.length_c   1.000
_cell.angle_alpha   90.00
_cell.angle_beta   90.00
_cell.angle_gamma   90.00
#
_symmetry.space_group_name_H-M   'P 1'
#
loop_
_entity.id
_entity.type
_entity.pdbx_description
1 polymer ?
#
loop_
_entity_poly.entity_id
_entity_poly.type
_entity_poly.pdbx_seq_one_letter_code
_entity_poly.pdbx_strand_id
1 'polypeptide(L)'
;MDKALAEQARLTDKSKPSKVAENQKTIARLQKDLTILSEQLAAGKTRIPLAATLTLIYGETSENLYAGMDDDYRNYQAPLLTWYETAKEAFKRGCRWHNLGGVENQQNGGLYHFKARLNPTIEEFAGEFNIPVGLVSSLAILTYNLRKKLRSTTNGTN
;
A
#
# COMPACT_ATOMS: atom_id res chain seq x y z
N MET A 1 6.26 -13.79 -20.81
CA MET A 1 5.35 -14.04 -21.95
C MET A 1 5.44 -15.50 -22.39
N ASP A 2 6.60 -16.00 -22.72
CA ASP A 2 6.82 -17.36 -23.26
C ASP A 2 6.25 -18.49 -22.43
N LYS A 3 6.44 -18.42 -21.09
CA LYS A 3 5.87 -19.43 -20.17
C LYS A 3 4.33 -19.47 -20.22
N ALA A 4 3.67 -18.30 -20.26
CA ALA A 4 2.21 -18.24 -20.31
C ALA A 4 1.65 -18.73 -21.65
N LEU A 5 2.34 -18.44 -22.76
CA LEU A 5 2.00 -18.94 -24.08
C LEU A 5 2.23 -20.46 -24.18
N ALA A 6 3.35 -20.95 -23.63
CA ALA A 6 3.62 -22.39 -23.58
C ALA A 6 2.60 -23.13 -22.69
N GLU A 7 2.13 -22.52 -21.61
CA GLU A 7 1.06 -23.09 -20.80
C GLU A 7 -0.27 -23.09 -21.55
N GLN A 8 -0.59 -22.01 -22.28
CA GLN A 8 -1.80 -21.95 -23.14
C GLN A 8 -1.82 -23.09 -24.16
N ALA A 9 -0.69 -23.38 -24.77
CA ALA A 9 -0.56 -24.48 -25.74
C ALA A 9 -0.75 -25.89 -25.14
N ARG A 10 -0.54 -26.02 -23.81
CA ARG A 10 -0.75 -27.30 -23.07
C ARG A 10 -2.18 -27.46 -22.54
N LEU A 11 -2.96 -26.38 -22.52
CA LEU A 11 -4.35 -26.44 -22.05
C LEU A 11 -5.20 -27.10 -23.15
N THR A 12 -5.98 -28.11 -22.74
CA THR A 12 -6.89 -28.88 -23.60
C THR A 12 -8.32 -28.66 -23.12
N ASP A 13 -9.30 -29.12 -23.91
CA ASP A 13 -10.73 -29.10 -23.53
C ASP A 13 -11.03 -29.81 -22.20
N LYS A 14 -10.12 -30.70 -21.75
CA LYS A 14 -10.19 -31.36 -20.44
C LYS A 14 -9.62 -30.55 -19.29
N SER A 15 -9.04 -29.39 -19.57
CA SER A 15 -8.45 -28.54 -18.53
C SER A 15 -9.56 -27.82 -17.74
N LYS A 16 -9.32 -27.62 -16.43
CA LYS A 16 -10.29 -26.90 -15.57
C LYS A 16 -10.55 -25.49 -16.13
N PRO A 17 -11.82 -25.08 -16.29
CA PRO A 17 -12.15 -23.76 -16.84
C PRO A 17 -11.50 -22.57 -16.08
N SER A 18 -11.37 -22.72 -14.75
CA SER A 18 -10.67 -21.72 -13.92
C SER A 18 -9.22 -21.52 -14.32
N LYS A 19 -8.51 -22.61 -14.64
CA LYS A 19 -7.10 -22.56 -15.05
C LYS A 19 -6.93 -21.89 -16.43
N VAL A 20 -7.84 -22.19 -17.35
CA VAL A 20 -7.86 -21.54 -18.67
C VAL A 20 -8.09 -20.05 -18.53
N ALA A 21 -9.11 -19.64 -17.74
CA ALA A 21 -9.43 -18.24 -17.52
C ALA A 21 -8.28 -17.47 -16.81
N GLU A 22 -7.60 -18.09 -15.85
CA GLU A 22 -6.47 -17.50 -15.17
C GLU A 22 -5.27 -17.28 -16.12
N ASN A 23 -4.98 -18.27 -16.96
CA ASN A 23 -3.91 -18.13 -17.93
C ASN A 23 -4.23 -17.07 -18.99
N GLN A 24 -5.46 -16.99 -19.47
CA GLN A 24 -5.91 -15.94 -20.40
C GLN A 24 -5.77 -14.54 -19.78
N LYS A 25 -6.18 -14.36 -18.52
CA LYS A 25 -5.97 -13.10 -17.77
C LYS A 25 -4.48 -12.75 -17.66
N THR A 26 -3.64 -13.75 -17.41
CA THR A 26 -2.19 -13.55 -17.34
C THR A 26 -1.62 -13.10 -18.67
N ILE A 27 -2.00 -13.72 -19.78
CA ILE A 27 -1.56 -13.34 -21.12
C ILE A 27 -2.01 -11.90 -21.44
N ALA A 28 -3.28 -11.57 -21.23
CA ALA A 28 -3.82 -10.25 -21.49
C ALA A 28 -3.09 -9.16 -20.70
N ARG A 29 -2.79 -9.43 -19.40
CA ARG A 29 -2.00 -8.53 -18.58
C ARG A 29 -0.59 -8.34 -19.14
N LEU A 30 0.12 -9.43 -19.45
CA LEU A 30 1.47 -9.36 -19.99
C LEU A 30 1.54 -8.64 -21.35
N GLN A 31 0.51 -8.78 -22.17
CA GLN A 31 0.39 -8.03 -23.43
C GLN A 31 0.27 -6.53 -23.18
N LYS A 32 -0.62 -6.14 -22.24
CA LYS A 32 -0.77 -4.74 -21.83
C LYS A 32 0.55 -4.18 -21.28
N ASP A 33 1.24 -4.91 -20.39
CA ASP A 33 2.50 -4.51 -19.81
C ASP A 33 3.58 -4.31 -20.90
N LEU A 34 3.66 -5.20 -21.88
CA LEU A 34 4.59 -5.09 -23.01
C LEU A 34 4.30 -3.85 -23.88
N THR A 35 3.03 -3.53 -24.13
CA THR A 35 2.64 -2.34 -24.88
C THR A 35 3.12 -1.08 -24.14
N ILE A 36 2.79 -0.94 -22.85
CA ILE A 36 3.20 0.20 -22.02
C ILE A 36 4.73 0.34 -22.02
N LEU A 37 5.44 -0.76 -21.78
CA LEU A 37 6.90 -0.73 -21.72
C LEU A 37 7.54 -0.39 -23.08
N SER A 38 6.99 -0.86 -24.19
CA SER A 38 7.48 -0.54 -25.52
C SER A 38 7.28 0.94 -25.87
N GLU A 39 6.14 1.53 -25.49
CA GLU A 39 5.86 2.96 -25.63
C GLU A 39 6.84 3.81 -24.81
N GLN A 40 7.09 3.42 -23.55
CA GLN A 40 8.04 4.13 -22.69
C GLN A 40 9.47 4.05 -23.24
N LEU A 41 9.87 2.88 -23.75
CA LEU A 41 11.16 2.70 -24.37
C LEU A 41 11.31 3.54 -25.65
N ALA A 42 10.27 3.57 -26.49
CA ALA A 42 10.23 4.41 -27.70
C ALA A 42 10.30 5.91 -27.37
N ALA A 43 9.75 6.32 -26.21
CA ALA A 43 9.88 7.66 -25.65
C ALA A 43 11.24 7.96 -25.00
N GLY A 44 12.22 7.04 -25.12
CA GLY A 44 13.58 7.20 -24.56
C GLY A 44 13.68 6.97 -23.07
N LYS A 45 12.65 6.48 -22.40
CA LYS A 45 12.68 6.20 -20.96
C LYS A 45 13.32 4.85 -20.69
N THR A 46 14.55 4.87 -20.17
CA THR A 46 15.30 3.66 -19.79
C THR A 46 15.10 3.25 -18.33
N ARG A 47 14.49 4.13 -17.52
CA ARG A 47 14.17 3.89 -16.11
C ARG A 47 12.78 4.43 -15.80
N ILE A 48 11.98 3.63 -15.13
CA ILE A 48 10.63 3.97 -14.71
C ILE A 48 10.55 3.81 -13.18
N PRO A 49 10.34 4.89 -12.41
CA PRO A 49 10.14 4.78 -10.97
C PRO A 49 8.77 4.15 -10.70
N LEU A 50 8.74 3.00 -10.06
CA LEU A 50 7.49 2.27 -9.76
C LEU A 50 6.92 2.60 -8.40
N ALA A 51 7.78 2.88 -7.41
CA ALA A 51 7.38 3.26 -6.07
C ALA A 51 8.51 4.04 -5.39
N ALA A 52 8.13 4.86 -4.41
CA ALA A 52 9.07 5.59 -3.56
C ALA A 52 8.53 5.67 -2.13
N THR A 53 9.44 5.75 -1.16
CA THR A 53 9.13 6.06 0.24
C THR A 53 10.03 7.19 0.72
N LEU A 54 9.49 8.02 1.61
CA LEU A 54 10.24 8.97 2.40
C LEU A 54 10.24 8.49 3.84
N THR A 55 11.43 8.20 4.35
CA THR A 55 11.62 7.67 5.70
C THR A 55 12.51 8.62 6.49
N LEU A 56 12.08 8.96 7.69
CA LEU A 56 12.85 9.71 8.66
C LEU A 56 13.57 8.74 9.59
N ILE A 57 14.86 9.00 9.86
CA ILE A 57 15.65 8.31 10.88
C ILE A 57 15.91 9.27 12.00
N TYR A 58 15.57 8.88 13.23
CA TYR A 58 15.74 9.67 14.42
C TYR A 58 16.20 8.80 15.59
N GLY A 59 17.43 9.01 16.06
CA GLY A 59 18.02 8.15 17.07
C GLY A 59 18.04 6.67 16.64
N GLU A 60 17.48 5.80 17.46
CA GLU A 60 17.39 4.36 17.20
C GLU A 60 16.08 3.95 16.46
N THR A 61 15.29 4.92 16.01
CA THR A 61 14.01 4.71 15.35
C THR A 61 14.01 5.25 13.93
N SER A 62 13.17 4.68 13.10
CA SER A 62 12.86 5.18 11.77
C SER A 62 11.36 5.10 11.51
N GLU A 63 10.84 5.99 10.70
CA GLU A 63 9.42 6.08 10.37
C GLU A 63 9.20 6.38 8.90
N ASN A 64 8.30 5.62 8.26
CA ASN A 64 7.82 5.92 6.92
C ASN A 64 6.80 7.06 6.98
N LEU A 65 7.18 8.23 6.50
CA LEU A 65 6.32 9.42 6.48
C LEU A 65 5.40 9.43 5.26
N TYR A 66 5.96 9.13 4.09
CA TYR A 66 5.21 9.12 2.82
C TYR A 66 5.60 7.91 2.00
N ALA A 67 4.65 7.40 1.26
CA ALA A 67 4.84 6.38 0.26
C ALA A 67 3.95 6.67 -0.95
N GLY A 68 4.45 6.36 -2.12
CA GLY A 68 3.72 6.50 -3.38
C GLY A 68 4.11 5.42 -4.36
N MET A 69 3.22 5.16 -5.30
CA MET A 69 3.47 4.24 -6.40
C MET A 69 2.84 4.77 -7.68
N ASP A 70 3.33 4.30 -8.80
CA ASP A 70 2.68 4.47 -10.09
C ASP A 70 1.62 3.36 -10.24
N ASP A 71 0.35 3.76 -10.37
CA ASP A 71 -0.79 2.84 -10.44
C ASP A 71 -0.79 1.98 -11.70
N ASP A 72 -0.20 2.44 -12.79
CA ASP A 72 -0.06 1.66 -14.02
C ASP A 72 0.78 0.41 -13.81
N TYR A 73 1.67 0.44 -12.81
CA TYR A 73 2.58 -0.65 -12.47
C TYR A 73 2.24 -1.36 -11.15
N ARG A 74 1.02 -1.17 -10.62
CA ARG A 74 0.60 -1.75 -9.32
C ARG A 74 0.76 -3.27 -9.23
N ASN A 75 0.66 -3.97 -10.38
CA ASN A 75 0.80 -5.42 -10.46
C ASN A 75 2.21 -5.93 -10.07
N TYR A 76 3.23 -5.07 -10.15
CA TYR A 76 4.60 -5.41 -9.78
C TYR A 76 4.84 -5.38 -8.27
N GLN A 77 3.87 -4.88 -7.49
CA GLN A 77 3.93 -4.79 -6.02
C GLN A 77 5.19 -4.07 -5.51
N ALA A 78 5.71 -3.14 -6.29
CA ALA A 78 6.92 -2.39 -5.97
C ALA A 78 6.90 -1.70 -4.59
N PRO A 79 5.77 -1.16 -4.09
CA PRO A 79 5.71 -0.59 -2.75
C PRO A 79 6.11 -1.56 -1.65
N LEU A 80 5.75 -2.85 -1.76
CA LEU A 80 6.10 -3.84 -0.74
C LEU A 80 7.61 -4.04 -0.64
N LEU A 81 8.28 -4.15 -1.80
CA LEU A 81 9.73 -4.26 -1.86
C LEU A 81 10.41 -2.98 -1.34
N THR A 82 9.90 -1.81 -1.74
CA THR A 82 10.44 -0.51 -1.29
C THR A 82 10.38 -0.38 0.23
N TRP A 83 9.26 -0.74 0.85
CA TRP A 83 9.09 -0.70 2.30
C TRP A 83 10.02 -1.69 3.01
N TYR A 84 10.13 -2.91 2.49
CA TYR A 84 11.04 -3.92 3.03
C TYR A 84 12.51 -3.46 2.98
N GLU A 85 12.98 -2.97 1.83
CA GLU A 85 14.36 -2.48 1.68
C GLU A 85 14.62 -1.23 2.51
N THR A 86 13.63 -0.35 2.69
CA THR A 86 13.72 0.81 3.57
C THR A 86 13.91 0.41 5.03
N ALA A 87 13.11 -0.55 5.52
CA ALA A 87 13.26 -1.09 6.88
C ALA A 87 14.65 -1.71 7.07
N LYS A 88 15.08 -2.53 6.12
CA LYS A 88 16.39 -3.17 6.13
C LYS A 88 17.54 -2.15 6.14
N GLU A 89 17.42 -1.07 5.38
CA GLU A 89 18.41 0.01 5.38
C GLU A 89 18.41 0.77 6.72
N ALA A 90 17.25 1.02 7.32
CA ALA A 90 17.14 1.62 8.64
C ALA A 90 17.84 0.78 9.71
N PHE A 91 17.63 -0.53 9.71
CA PHE A 91 18.32 -1.43 10.64
C PHE A 91 19.85 -1.46 10.42
N LYS A 92 20.32 -1.43 9.17
CA LYS A 92 21.77 -1.30 8.88
C LYS A 92 22.38 -0.02 9.44
N ARG A 93 21.58 1.05 9.53
CA ARG A 93 21.99 2.35 10.09
C ARG A 93 21.89 2.40 11.62
N GLY A 94 21.56 1.28 12.26
CA GLY A 94 21.51 1.16 13.71
C GLY A 94 20.14 1.42 14.33
N CYS A 95 19.09 1.57 13.53
CA CYS A 95 17.73 1.64 14.06
C CYS A 95 17.34 0.29 14.67
N ARG A 96 16.67 0.32 15.80
CA ARG A 96 16.09 -0.86 16.48
C ARG A 96 14.61 -1.02 16.16
N TRP A 97 13.98 0.07 15.72
CA TRP A 97 12.56 0.14 15.37
C TRP A 97 12.36 0.80 14.01
N HIS A 98 11.40 0.27 13.27
CA HIS A 98 10.96 0.84 12.01
C HIS A 98 9.43 0.94 12.03
N ASN A 99 8.91 2.17 12.15
CA ASN A 99 7.48 2.45 12.17
C ASN A 99 6.94 2.50 10.74
N LEU A 100 5.97 1.64 10.45
CA LEU A 100 5.27 1.61 9.16
C LEU A 100 4.14 2.66 9.06
N GLY A 101 3.99 3.50 10.10
CA GLY A 101 2.89 4.47 10.22
C GLY A 101 1.57 3.84 10.65
N GLY A 102 0.61 4.68 11.01
CA GLY A 102 -0.70 4.24 11.50
C GLY A 102 -1.52 3.44 10.50
N VAL A 103 -2.45 2.67 11.01
CA VAL A 103 -3.54 2.03 10.26
C VAL A 103 -4.87 2.45 10.87
N GLU A 104 -5.93 2.41 10.09
CA GLU A 104 -7.27 2.62 10.61
C GLU A 104 -7.61 1.55 11.65
N ASN A 105 -8.45 1.90 12.62
CA ASN A 105 -8.91 0.96 13.66
C ASN A 105 -9.88 -0.12 13.10
N GLN A 106 -9.65 -0.55 11.88
CA GLN A 106 -10.37 -1.60 11.18
C GLN A 106 -9.37 -2.52 10.47
N GLN A 107 -9.28 -3.75 10.96
CA GLN A 107 -8.35 -4.76 10.44
C GLN A 107 -8.74 -5.33 9.05
N ASN A 108 -9.81 -4.83 8.43
CA ASN A 108 -10.27 -5.22 7.10
C ASN A 108 -9.93 -4.21 6.01
N GLY A 109 -9.25 -3.11 6.32
CA GLY A 109 -8.85 -2.08 5.38
C GLY A 109 -7.69 -2.52 4.47
N GLY A 110 -7.66 -1.98 3.23
CA GLY A 110 -6.61 -2.28 2.25
C GLY A 110 -5.21 -1.92 2.75
N LEU A 111 -5.08 -0.82 3.50
CA LEU A 111 -3.81 -0.38 4.09
C LEU A 111 -3.33 -1.36 5.18
N TYR A 112 -4.24 -1.87 6.01
CA TYR A 112 -3.93 -2.92 6.98
C TYR A 112 -3.40 -4.17 6.28
N HIS A 113 -4.11 -4.69 5.28
CA HIS A 113 -3.69 -5.87 4.53
C HIS A 113 -2.37 -5.69 3.79
N PHE A 114 -2.09 -4.48 3.31
CA PHE A 114 -0.81 -4.17 2.70
C PHE A 114 0.33 -4.26 3.72
N LYS A 115 0.20 -3.58 4.86
CA LYS A 115 1.22 -3.56 5.92
C LYS A 115 1.41 -4.94 6.58
N ALA A 116 0.33 -5.70 6.76
CA ALA A 116 0.36 -7.04 7.35
C ALA A 116 1.25 -8.03 6.57
N ARG A 117 1.47 -7.80 5.26
CA ARG A 117 2.41 -8.61 4.47
C ARG A 117 3.87 -8.51 4.90
N LEU A 118 4.21 -7.44 5.63
CA LEU A 118 5.53 -7.25 6.21
C LEU A 118 5.67 -7.88 7.61
N ASN A 119 4.60 -8.53 8.09
CA ASN A 119 4.51 -9.17 9.42
C ASN A 119 4.94 -8.23 10.57
N PRO A 120 4.40 -7.00 10.68
CA PRO A 120 4.75 -6.08 11.72
C PRO A 120 4.12 -6.46 13.05
N THR A 121 4.73 -6.02 14.15
CA THR A 121 4.03 -5.95 15.43
C THR A 121 3.02 -4.80 15.41
N ILE A 122 1.82 -5.04 15.89
CA ILE A 122 0.79 -4.02 16.01
C ILE A 122 0.84 -3.46 17.43
N GLU A 123 0.99 -2.14 17.53
CA GLU A 123 0.94 -1.42 18.80
C GLU A 123 -0.29 -0.52 18.80
N GLU A 124 -1.05 -0.60 19.89
CA GLU A 124 -2.20 0.25 20.11
C GLU A 124 -1.78 1.45 20.95
N PHE A 125 -1.87 2.64 20.36
CA PHE A 125 -1.59 3.88 21.09
C PHE A 125 -2.81 4.33 21.89
N ALA A 126 -2.55 5.06 22.99
CA ALA A 126 -3.58 5.59 23.87
C ALA A 126 -4.57 6.57 23.17
N GLY A 127 -4.27 6.96 21.93
CA GLY A 127 -5.08 7.84 21.13
C GLY A 127 -4.70 9.31 21.26
N GLU A 128 -5.53 10.16 20.70
CA GLU A 128 -5.35 11.61 20.70
C GLU A 128 -6.16 12.24 21.83
N PHE A 129 -5.53 13.06 22.63
CA PHE A 129 -6.16 13.78 23.73
C PHE A 129 -6.19 15.27 23.45
N ASN A 130 -7.38 15.88 23.58
CA ASN A 130 -7.56 17.31 23.46
C ASN A 130 -7.87 17.90 24.83
N ILE A 131 -6.98 18.75 25.35
CA ILE A 131 -7.15 19.46 26.61
C ILE A 131 -7.61 20.89 26.29
N PRO A 132 -8.87 21.26 26.59
CA PRO A 132 -9.32 22.62 26.32
C PRO A 132 -8.69 23.61 27.28
N VAL A 133 -8.15 24.71 26.75
CA VAL A 133 -7.61 25.81 27.52
C VAL A 133 -8.46 27.04 27.26
N GLY A 134 -9.34 27.38 28.23
CA GLY A 134 -10.25 28.51 28.14
C GLY A 134 -11.56 28.25 27.41
N LEU A 135 -12.49 29.19 27.45
CA LEU A 135 -13.88 29.02 26.98
C LEU A 135 -13.96 28.82 25.47
N VAL A 136 -13.16 29.51 24.68
CA VAL A 136 -13.19 29.42 23.21
C VAL A 136 -12.74 28.04 22.74
N SER A 137 -11.69 27.49 23.32
CA SER A 137 -11.21 26.13 22.96
C SER A 137 -12.19 25.05 23.39
N SER A 138 -12.85 25.22 24.55
CA SER A 138 -13.90 24.31 25.02
C SER A 138 -15.08 24.26 24.04
N LEU A 139 -15.51 25.44 23.54
CA LEU A 139 -16.57 25.53 22.54
C LEU A 139 -16.16 24.90 21.20
N ALA A 140 -14.93 25.12 20.77
CA ALA A 140 -14.38 24.54 19.54
C ALA A 140 -14.32 23.01 19.62
N ILE A 141 -13.90 22.43 20.75
CA ILE A 141 -13.90 20.99 20.97
C ILE A 141 -15.31 20.41 21.00
N LEU A 142 -16.25 21.10 21.63
CA LEU A 142 -17.66 20.69 21.65
C LEU A 142 -18.23 20.60 20.23
N THR A 143 -18.02 21.65 19.41
CA THR A 143 -18.48 21.67 18.01
C THR A 143 -17.82 20.62 17.15
N TYR A 144 -16.51 20.38 17.35
CA TYR A 144 -15.77 19.32 16.67
C TYR A 144 -16.34 17.92 17.01
N ASN A 145 -16.55 17.64 18.29
CA ASN A 145 -17.10 16.37 18.75
C ASN A 145 -18.52 16.11 18.23
N LEU A 146 -19.38 17.12 18.22
CA LEU A 146 -20.71 17.06 17.62
C LEU A 146 -20.65 16.73 16.14
N ARG A 147 -19.78 17.41 15.38
CA ARG A 147 -19.60 17.17 13.95
C ARG A 147 -19.02 15.76 13.65
N LYS A 148 -18.12 15.26 14.49
CA LYS A 148 -17.57 13.90 14.40
C LYS A 148 -18.66 12.86 14.64
N LYS A 149 -19.52 13.07 15.65
CA LYS A 149 -20.64 12.17 15.98
C LYS A 149 -21.67 12.11 14.85
N LEU A 150 -22.01 13.24 14.24
CA LEU A 150 -22.93 13.31 13.10
C LEU A 150 -22.38 12.57 11.86
N ARG A 151 -21.08 12.68 11.58
CA ARG A 151 -20.45 11.96 10.47
C ARG A 151 -20.37 10.45 10.70
N SER A 152 -20.17 9.98 11.93
CA SER A 152 -20.14 8.54 12.22
C SER A 152 -21.50 7.88 12.06
N THR A 153 -22.59 8.62 12.27
CA THR A 153 -23.97 8.12 12.10
C THR A 153 -24.37 8.01 10.61
N THR A 154 -23.81 8.85 9.75
CA THR A 154 -24.10 8.84 8.30
C THR A 154 -23.31 7.76 7.53
N ASN A 155 -22.18 7.30 8.05
CA ASN A 155 -21.36 6.26 7.40
C ASN A 155 -21.70 4.82 7.89
N GLY A 156 -22.66 4.66 8.78
CA GLY A 156 -23.10 3.37 9.32
C GLY A 156 -24.32 2.75 8.63
N THR A 157 -24.81 3.34 7.55
CA THR A 157 -26.03 2.91 6.82
C THR A 157 -25.78 2.57 5.34
N ASN A 158 -24.60 2.00 5.04
CA ASN A 158 -24.39 1.36 3.71
C ASN A 158 -23.76 0.00 3.90
#